data_d2ba453c0ff9d0106f0a648d772a3b96
#
_entry.id   d2ba453c0ff9d0106f0a648d772a3b96
#
_cell.length_a   1.000
_cell.length_b   1.000
_cell.length_c   1.000
_cell.angle_alpha   90.00
_cell.angle_beta   90.00
_cell.angle_gamma   90.00
#
_symmetry.space_group_name_H-M   'P 1'
#
loop_
_entity.id
_entity.type
_entity.pdbx_description
1 polymer ?
#
loop_
_entity_poly.entity_id
_entity_poly.type
_entity_poly.pdbx_seq_one_letter_code
_entity_poly.pdbx_strand_id
1 'polypeptide(L)'
;ADADGQHKVWDIFRVANQSQENPNQLVLGARAFSGKVPLRSAFGNKLTRFLFKQQTGVAVTDTQTGLRAFTTNMIPFMLDIEGQRYEYEMNVLLAASKAFPIWEVPIETVYINDNEGSHFRPIRDGLMIYKNIFKFALSSFSSFLVDYLVYAIAILFLPTVPTGLRIFLANGLARVTSSIFNYSTNKKLVFKNEDSL
;
A
#
# COMPACT_ATOMS: atom_id res chain seq x y z
N ALA A 1 9.50 -6.99 -17.18
CA ALA A 1 8.44 -7.97 -17.51
C ALA A 1 8.73 -9.27 -16.78
N ASP A 2 7.70 -9.90 -16.27
CA ASP A 2 7.82 -11.25 -15.69
C ASP A 2 8.18 -12.28 -16.77
N ALA A 3 8.94 -13.31 -16.38
CA ALA A 3 9.41 -14.35 -17.31
C ALA A 3 8.44 -15.55 -17.40
N ASP A 4 7.18 -15.36 -17.05
CA ASP A 4 6.15 -16.41 -16.98
C ASP A 4 5.36 -16.60 -18.30
N GLY A 5 5.67 -15.80 -19.32
CA GLY A 5 5.02 -15.86 -20.64
C GLY A 5 3.62 -15.25 -20.69
N GLN A 6 3.15 -14.61 -19.65
CA GLN A 6 1.82 -13.99 -19.60
C GLN A 6 1.73 -12.66 -20.36
N HIS A 7 2.87 -12.04 -20.67
CA HIS A 7 2.91 -10.79 -21.44
C HIS A 7 3.15 -11.04 -22.93
N LYS A 8 2.27 -10.53 -23.76
CA LYS A 8 2.48 -10.57 -25.22
C LYS A 8 3.68 -9.72 -25.62
N VAL A 9 4.51 -10.21 -26.53
CA VAL A 9 5.69 -9.52 -27.03
C VAL A 9 5.33 -8.13 -27.55
N TRP A 10 4.22 -8.00 -28.24
CA TRP A 10 3.74 -6.71 -28.76
C TRP A 10 3.44 -5.70 -27.63
N ASP A 11 2.86 -6.13 -26.54
CA ASP A 11 2.60 -5.26 -25.40
C ASP A 11 3.88 -4.82 -24.69
N ILE A 12 4.89 -5.69 -24.64
CA ILE A 12 6.22 -5.34 -24.12
C ILE A 12 6.82 -4.19 -24.96
N PHE A 13 6.77 -4.30 -26.30
CA PHE A 13 7.24 -3.23 -27.16
C PHE A 13 6.47 -1.92 -27.01
N ARG A 14 5.15 -1.98 -26.88
CA ARG A 14 4.32 -0.78 -26.68
C ARG A 14 4.68 -0.05 -25.38
N VAL A 15 4.82 -0.79 -24.29
CA VAL A 15 5.20 -0.23 -22.99
C VAL A 15 6.62 0.34 -23.02
N ALA A 16 7.56 -0.35 -23.67
CA ALA A 16 8.93 0.11 -23.84
C ALA A 16 9.01 1.40 -24.68
N ASN A 17 8.31 1.44 -25.82
CA ASN A 17 8.28 2.62 -26.69
C ASN A 17 7.67 3.82 -25.97
N GLN A 18 6.57 3.62 -25.22
CA GLN A 18 5.95 4.69 -24.44
C GLN A 18 6.92 5.27 -23.41
N SER A 19 7.78 4.44 -22.79
CA SER A 19 8.81 4.90 -21.87
C SER A 19 9.92 5.69 -22.55
N GLN A 20 10.27 5.35 -23.80
CA GLN A 20 11.26 6.10 -24.58
C GLN A 20 10.74 7.46 -25.05
N GLU A 21 9.47 7.51 -25.47
CA GLU A 21 8.81 8.75 -25.90
C GLU A 21 8.61 9.74 -24.75
N ASN A 22 8.45 9.22 -23.52
CA ASN A 22 8.19 10.01 -22.32
C ASN A 22 9.22 9.70 -21.23
N PRO A 23 10.45 10.20 -21.36
CA PRO A 23 11.49 10.02 -20.35
C PRO A 23 11.06 10.67 -19.02
N ASN A 24 11.53 10.13 -17.90
CA ASN A 24 11.16 10.52 -16.54
C ASN A 24 9.72 10.17 -16.14
N GLN A 25 9.14 9.13 -16.74
CA GLN A 25 7.86 8.56 -16.31
C GLN A 25 8.03 7.07 -16.01
N LEU A 26 7.28 6.59 -15.01
CA LEU A 26 7.10 5.16 -14.81
C LEU A 26 5.92 4.69 -15.67
N VAL A 27 6.19 3.83 -16.63
CA VAL A 27 5.16 3.28 -17.52
C VAL A 27 4.78 1.89 -17.06
N LEU A 28 3.49 1.66 -16.87
CA LEU A 28 2.90 0.40 -16.44
C LEU A 28 2.09 -0.23 -17.57
N GLY A 29 2.28 -1.53 -17.82
CA GLY A 29 1.36 -2.30 -18.64
C GLY A 29 0.14 -2.68 -17.82
N ALA A 30 -0.96 -1.95 -17.95
CA ALA A 30 -2.17 -2.16 -17.17
C ALA A 30 -3.07 -3.23 -17.81
N ARG A 31 -3.34 -4.31 -17.07
CA ARG A 31 -4.22 -5.39 -17.52
C ARG A 31 -5.66 -4.90 -17.60
N ALA A 32 -6.32 -5.15 -18.72
CA ALA A 32 -7.77 -5.00 -18.81
C ALA A 32 -8.41 -6.18 -18.03
N PHE A 33 -8.94 -5.91 -16.84
CA PHE A 33 -9.69 -6.91 -16.06
C PHE A 33 -11.08 -7.15 -16.67
N SER A 34 -11.13 -7.39 -17.97
CA SER A 34 -12.33 -7.71 -18.74
C SER A 34 -12.30 -9.21 -19.11
N GLY A 35 -13.37 -9.94 -18.81
CA GLY A 35 -13.46 -11.37 -19.11
C GLY A 35 -13.40 -12.27 -17.86
N LYS A 36 -13.01 -13.54 -18.03
CA LYS A 36 -12.87 -14.51 -16.92
C LYS A 36 -11.62 -14.23 -16.07
N VAL A 37 -11.68 -13.22 -15.24
CA VAL A 37 -10.59 -12.92 -14.28
C VAL A 37 -10.84 -13.69 -12.99
N PRO A 38 -9.86 -14.40 -12.42
CA PRO A 38 -10.00 -15.04 -11.13
C PRO A 38 -10.45 -14.02 -10.07
N LEU A 39 -11.52 -14.32 -9.34
CA LEU A 39 -12.12 -13.40 -8.34
C LEU A 39 -11.11 -12.91 -7.31
N ARG A 40 -10.14 -13.76 -6.94
CA ARG A 40 -9.04 -13.41 -6.02
C ARG A 40 -8.16 -12.30 -6.57
N SER A 41 -7.78 -12.37 -7.85
CA SER A 41 -6.96 -11.35 -8.52
C SER A 41 -7.72 -10.03 -8.65
N ALA A 42 -9.00 -10.08 -9.02
CA ALA A 42 -9.85 -8.90 -9.14
C ALA A 42 -10.05 -8.20 -7.79
N PHE A 43 -10.33 -8.96 -6.72
CA PHE A 43 -10.52 -8.41 -5.38
C PHE A 43 -9.21 -7.84 -4.82
N GLY A 44 -8.09 -8.58 -4.95
CA GLY A 44 -6.78 -8.13 -4.48
C GLY A 44 -6.37 -6.82 -5.16
N ASN A 45 -6.51 -6.72 -6.49
CA ASN A 45 -6.19 -5.49 -7.20
C ASN A 45 -7.14 -4.34 -6.84
N LYS A 46 -8.44 -4.60 -6.65
CA LYS A 46 -9.39 -3.56 -6.23
C LYS A 46 -9.05 -2.97 -4.87
N LEU A 47 -8.67 -3.82 -3.91
CA LEU A 47 -8.27 -3.41 -2.58
C LEU A 47 -6.95 -2.59 -2.62
N THR A 48 -5.93 -3.09 -3.32
CA THR A 48 -4.64 -2.40 -3.46
C THR A 48 -4.77 -1.05 -4.17
N ARG A 49 -5.57 -0.96 -5.21
CA ARG A 49 -5.88 0.30 -5.90
C ARG A 49 -6.51 1.33 -4.97
N PHE A 50 -7.49 0.90 -4.17
CA PHE A 50 -8.13 1.78 -3.20
C PHE A 50 -7.12 2.30 -2.17
N LEU A 51 -6.34 1.42 -1.56
CA LEU A 51 -5.33 1.79 -0.56
C LEU A 51 -4.23 2.66 -1.16
N PHE A 52 -3.75 2.33 -2.36
CA PHE A 52 -2.76 3.11 -3.09
C PHE A 52 -3.26 4.53 -3.37
N LYS A 53 -4.50 4.67 -3.87
CA LYS A 53 -5.11 5.97 -4.13
C LYS A 53 -5.27 6.80 -2.85
N GLN A 54 -5.66 6.17 -1.74
CA GLN A 54 -5.78 6.85 -0.44
C GLN A 54 -4.43 7.37 0.07
N GLN A 55 -3.37 6.61 -0.15
CA GLN A 55 -2.04 6.94 0.35
C GLN A 55 -1.30 7.97 -0.54
N THR A 56 -1.49 7.91 -1.85
CA THR A 56 -0.70 8.69 -2.82
C THR A 56 -1.50 9.79 -3.52
N GLY A 57 -2.82 9.71 -3.51
CA GLY A 57 -3.71 10.55 -4.32
C GLY A 57 -3.74 10.17 -5.82
N VAL A 58 -2.85 9.27 -6.27
CA VAL A 58 -2.73 8.85 -7.68
C VAL A 58 -3.64 7.67 -7.97
N ALA A 59 -4.38 7.71 -9.07
CA ALA A 59 -5.21 6.61 -9.50
C ALA A 59 -4.46 5.73 -10.50
N VAL A 60 -4.23 4.47 -10.13
CA VAL A 60 -3.62 3.44 -10.98
C VAL A 60 -4.62 2.30 -11.13
N THR A 61 -4.79 1.76 -12.33
CA THR A 61 -5.78 0.69 -12.61
C THR A 61 -5.22 -0.71 -12.34
N ASP A 62 -3.91 -0.90 -12.45
CA ASP A 62 -3.24 -2.17 -12.13
C ASP A 62 -1.97 -1.95 -11.31
N THR A 63 -2.11 -2.01 -9.99
CA THR A 63 -0.99 -1.85 -9.05
C THR A 63 -0.09 -3.09 -8.96
N GLN A 64 -0.53 -4.22 -9.51
CA GLN A 64 0.14 -5.52 -9.40
C GLN A 64 0.74 -6.01 -10.72
N THR A 65 0.82 -5.14 -11.73
CA THR A 65 1.42 -5.51 -13.01
C THR A 65 2.93 -5.71 -12.88
N GLY A 66 3.43 -6.81 -13.43
CA GLY A 66 4.88 -7.08 -13.58
C GLY A 66 5.48 -6.46 -14.84
N LEU A 67 4.67 -5.93 -15.76
CA LEU A 67 5.18 -5.25 -16.95
C LEU A 67 5.34 -3.76 -16.69
N ARG A 68 6.57 -3.32 -16.49
CA ARG A 68 6.95 -1.94 -16.19
C ARG A 68 8.10 -1.51 -17.08
N ALA A 69 8.11 -0.25 -17.50
CA ALA A 69 9.21 0.36 -18.23
C ALA A 69 9.54 1.73 -17.65
N PHE A 70 10.82 2.04 -17.65
CA PHE A 70 11.38 3.32 -17.23
C PHE A 70 12.71 3.56 -17.94
N THR A 71 13.12 4.80 -18.04
CA THR A 71 14.38 5.17 -18.69
C THR A 71 15.57 5.04 -17.74
N THR A 72 16.78 4.96 -18.28
CA THR A 72 18.01 4.67 -17.50
C THR A 72 18.30 5.71 -16.42
N ASN A 73 17.85 6.93 -16.58
CA ASN A 73 17.98 8.01 -15.57
C ASN A 73 17.20 7.72 -14.27
N MET A 74 16.22 6.83 -14.29
CA MET A 74 15.49 6.41 -13.11
C MET A 74 16.17 5.26 -12.33
N ILE A 75 17.21 4.65 -12.90
CA ILE A 75 17.92 3.52 -12.24
C ILE A 75 18.46 3.88 -10.86
N PRO A 76 19.15 5.01 -10.65
CA PRO A 76 19.62 5.38 -9.30
C PRO A 76 18.49 5.44 -8.28
N PHE A 77 17.38 6.06 -8.64
CA PHE A 77 16.17 6.11 -7.80
C PHE A 77 15.64 4.70 -7.48
N MET A 78 15.60 3.80 -8.47
CA MET A 78 15.13 2.42 -8.26
C MET A 78 16.04 1.64 -7.31
N LEU A 79 17.35 1.85 -7.38
CA LEU A 79 18.33 1.16 -6.53
C LEU A 79 18.27 1.58 -5.06
N ASP A 80 17.82 2.80 -4.77
CA ASP A 80 17.68 3.31 -3.40
C ASP A 80 16.41 2.80 -2.70
N ILE A 81 15.52 2.12 -3.42
CA ILE A 81 14.26 1.63 -2.85
C ILE A 81 14.49 0.28 -2.16
N GLU A 82 14.17 0.23 -0.88
CA GLU A 82 14.20 -1.01 -0.10
C GLU A 82 13.10 -1.98 -0.52
N GLY A 83 13.39 -3.26 -0.41
CA GLY A 83 12.44 -4.35 -0.62
C GLY A 83 13.01 -5.51 -1.42
N GLN A 84 12.34 -6.64 -1.35
CA GLN A 84 12.68 -7.84 -2.10
C GLN A 84 11.42 -8.46 -2.68
N ARG A 85 11.49 -8.97 -3.92
CA ARG A 85 10.36 -9.62 -4.60
C ARG A 85 9.14 -8.68 -4.76
N TYR A 86 7.93 -9.15 -4.46
CA TYR A 86 6.67 -8.42 -4.60
C TYR A 86 6.57 -7.15 -3.74
N GLU A 87 7.25 -7.13 -2.59
CA GLU A 87 7.33 -5.96 -1.72
C GLU A 87 8.06 -4.81 -2.42
N TYR A 88 9.19 -5.11 -3.10
CA TYR A 88 9.94 -4.13 -3.87
C TYR A 88 9.08 -3.45 -4.94
N GLU A 89 8.29 -4.22 -5.69
CA GLU A 89 7.43 -3.68 -6.73
C GLU A 89 6.40 -2.68 -6.20
N MET A 90 5.83 -2.95 -5.05
CA MET A 90 4.89 -2.04 -4.41
C MET A 90 5.60 -0.80 -3.86
N ASN A 91 6.77 -0.96 -3.24
CA ASN A 91 7.57 0.15 -2.74
C ASN A 91 8.02 1.08 -3.86
N VAL A 92 8.47 0.52 -4.99
CA VAL A 92 8.77 1.29 -6.21
C VAL A 92 7.57 2.09 -6.66
N LEU A 93 6.40 1.49 -6.72
CA LEU A 93 5.19 2.17 -7.17
C LEU A 93 4.80 3.32 -6.23
N LEU A 94 4.87 3.08 -4.92
CA LEU A 94 4.60 4.10 -3.89
C LEU A 94 5.61 5.25 -3.93
N ALA A 95 6.90 4.96 -4.06
CA ALA A 95 7.93 5.99 -4.13
C ALA A 95 7.84 6.76 -5.45
N ALA A 96 7.69 6.07 -6.58
CA ALA A 96 7.59 6.68 -7.90
C ALA A 96 6.36 7.60 -8.00
N SER A 97 5.24 7.27 -7.36
CA SER A 97 4.04 8.13 -7.38
C SER A 97 4.25 9.52 -6.80
N LYS A 98 5.27 9.69 -5.96
CA LYS A 98 5.64 10.99 -5.36
C LYS A 98 6.67 11.75 -6.19
N ALA A 99 7.49 11.05 -6.97
CA ALA A 99 8.65 11.61 -7.65
C ALA A 99 8.47 11.75 -9.17
N PHE A 100 7.64 10.89 -9.79
CA PHE A 100 7.49 10.81 -11.23
C PHE A 100 6.02 10.64 -11.64
N PRO A 101 5.63 11.13 -12.81
CA PRO A 101 4.34 10.77 -13.40
C PRO A 101 4.28 9.25 -13.66
N ILE A 102 3.10 8.67 -13.42
CA ILE A 102 2.81 7.29 -13.75
C ILE A 102 1.89 7.25 -14.95
N TRP A 103 2.27 6.50 -15.98
CA TRP A 103 1.49 6.32 -17.20
C TRP A 103 1.07 4.85 -17.35
N GLU A 104 -0.16 4.59 -17.74
CA GLU A 104 -0.67 3.25 -17.97
C GLU A 104 -0.94 2.99 -19.44
N VAL A 105 -0.38 1.91 -19.96
CA VAL A 105 -0.64 1.39 -21.30
C VAL A 105 -1.51 0.15 -21.15
N PRO A 106 -2.73 0.12 -21.72
CA PRO A 106 -3.57 -1.06 -21.66
C PRO A 106 -2.90 -2.25 -22.36
N ILE A 107 -2.83 -3.39 -21.69
CA ILE A 107 -2.24 -4.63 -22.22
C ILE A 107 -3.23 -5.78 -22.13
N GLU A 108 -3.02 -6.77 -22.99
CA GLU A 108 -3.70 -8.03 -22.92
C GLU A 108 -2.91 -9.02 -22.03
N THR A 109 -3.61 -9.79 -21.21
CA THR A 109 -2.97 -10.84 -20.40
C THR A 109 -3.41 -12.21 -20.88
N VAL A 110 -2.44 -13.07 -21.08
CA VAL A 110 -2.69 -14.49 -21.37
C VAL A 110 -2.67 -15.24 -20.05
N TYR A 111 -3.82 -15.73 -19.62
CA TYR A 111 -3.90 -16.62 -18.45
C TYR A 111 -3.56 -18.03 -18.88
N ILE A 112 -2.39 -18.53 -18.48
CA ILE A 112 -1.92 -19.88 -18.75
C ILE A 112 -2.35 -20.74 -17.56
N ASN A 113 -3.12 -21.82 -17.80
CA ASN A 113 -3.55 -22.82 -16.81
C ASN A 113 -4.11 -22.20 -15.51
N ASP A 114 -5.06 -21.29 -15.59
CA ASP A 114 -5.70 -20.63 -14.43
C ASP A 114 -4.71 -20.09 -13.36
N ASN A 115 -3.51 -19.70 -13.78
CA ASN A 115 -2.42 -19.23 -12.91
C ASN A 115 -1.79 -20.28 -11.97
N GLU A 116 -1.86 -21.58 -12.30
CA GLU A 116 -1.20 -22.63 -11.49
C GLU A 116 0.33 -22.45 -11.40
N GLY A 117 0.96 -21.75 -12.35
CA GLY A 117 2.39 -21.39 -12.33
C GLY A 117 2.77 -20.21 -11.45
N SER A 118 1.83 -19.55 -10.80
CA SER A 118 2.14 -18.39 -9.96
C SER A 118 2.86 -18.81 -8.68
N HIS A 119 4.10 -18.39 -8.52
CA HIS A 119 4.87 -18.54 -7.27
C HIS A 119 4.42 -17.59 -6.15
N PHE A 120 3.34 -16.85 -6.37
CA PHE A 120 2.74 -15.96 -5.38
C PHE A 120 2.09 -16.76 -4.25
N ARG A 121 2.59 -16.59 -3.04
CA ARG A 121 2.01 -17.17 -1.81
C ARG A 121 1.04 -16.15 -1.20
N PRO A 122 -0.31 -16.30 -1.38
CA PRO A 122 -1.27 -15.24 -1.11
C PRO A 122 -1.20 -14.65 0.31
N ILE A 123 -0.95 -15.52 1.29
CA ILE A 123 -0.89 -15.08 2.70
C ILE A 123 0.47 -14.44 3.01
N ARG A 124 1.58 -15.09 2.66
CA ARG A 124 2.92 -14.63 3.02
C ARG A 124 3.31 -13.36 2.26
N ASP A 125 3.16 -13.39 0.94
CA ASP A 125 3.54 -12.28 0.08
C ASP A 125 2.56 -11.11 0.26
N GLY A 126 1.27 -11.41 0.47
CA GLY A 126 0.27 -10.42 0.87
C GLY A 126 0.60 -9.74 2.19
N LEU A 127 1.01 -10.49 3.22
CA LEU A 127 1.43 -9.91 4.50
C LEU A 127 2.69 -9.04 4.35
N MET A 128 3.63 -9.39 3.47
CA MET A 128 4.81 -8.56 3.21
C MET A 128 4.44 -7.24 2.54
N ILE A 129 3.59 -7.27 1.52
CA ILE A 129 3.10 -6.08 0.81
C ILE A 129 2.33 -5.15 1.76
N TYR A 130 1.48 -5.73 2.61
CA TYR A 130 0.61 -4.96 3.50
C TYR A 130 1.17 -4.75 4.91
N LYS A 131 2.39 -5.17 5.18
CA LYS A 131 3.03 -5.10 6.50
C LYS A 131 2.91 -3.71 7.15
N ASN A 132 3.18 -2.66 6.41
CA ASN A 132 3.10 -1.30 6.93
C ASN A 132 1.65 -0.86 7.18
N ILE A 133 0.73 -1.26 6.31
CA ILE A 133 -0.71 -1.01 6.50
C ILE A 133 -1.24 -1.77 7.72
N PHE A 134 -0.84 -3.04 7.91
CA PHE A 134 -1.20 -3.82 9.09
C PHE A 134 -0.62 -3.24 10.38
N LYS A 135 0.64 -2.77 10.36
CA LYS A 135 1.23 -2.08 11.51
C LYS A 135 0.45 -0.83 11.88
N PHE A 136 0.07 -0.02 10.89
CA PHE A 136 -0.73 1.18 11.10
C PHE A 136 -2.13 0.85 11.64
N ALA A 137 -2.80 -0.14 11.06
CA ALA A 137 -4.11 -0.58 11.53
C ALA A 137 -4.06 -1.14 12.96
N LEU A 138 -3.03 -1.93 13.28
CA LEU A 138 -2.81 -2.47 14.62
C LEU A 138 -2.52 -1.35 15.64
N SER A 139 -1.70 -0.36 15.27
CA SER A 139 -1.44 0.81 16.10
C SER A 139 -2.72 1.60 16.39
N SER A 140 -3.53 1.84 15.37
CA SER A 140 -4.80 2.55 15.50
C SER A 140 -5.80 1.79 16.37
N PHE A 141 -5.90 0.48 16.20
CA PHE A 141 -6.75 -0.38 17.04
C PHE A 141 -6.28 -0.42 18.49
N SER A 142 -4.97 -0.50 18.72
CA SER A 142 -4.40 -0.44 20.07
C SER A 142 -4.70 0.90 20.75
N SER A 143 -4.64 2.00 20.00
CA SER A 143 -4.97 3.34 20.49
C SER A 143 -6.45 3.47 20.87
N PHE A 144 -7.33 2.84 20.09
CA PHE A 144 -8.76 2.75 20.44
C PHE A 144 -8.98 2.00 21.76
N LEU A 145 -8.27 0.88 21.97
CA LEU A 145 -8.36 0.14 23.25
C LEU A 145 -7.86 0.98 24.44
N VAL A 146 -6.76 1.71 24.26
CA VAL A 146 -6.23 2.64 25.28
C VAL A 146 -7.26 3.73 25.58
N ASP A 147 -7.86 4.34 24.57
CA ASP A 147 -8.91 5.35 24.72
C ASP A 147 -10.07 4.82 25.59
N TYR A 148 -10.58 3.65 25.23
CA TYR A 148 -11.68 3.00 25.95
C TYR A 148 -11.32 2.67 27.39
N LEU A 149 -10.14 2.09 27.65
CA LEU A 149 -9.69 1.73 28.99
C LEU A 149 -9.50 2.95 29.88
N VAL A 150 -8.84 3.99 29.37
CA VAL A 150 -8.62 5.25 30.11
C VAL A 150 -9.96 5.90 30.43
N TYR A 151 -10.89 5.93 29.48
CA TYR A 151 -12.24 6.43 29.72
C TYR A 151 -12.96 5.65 30.82
N ALA A 152 -12.97 4.32 30.75
CA ALA A 152 -13.63 3.47 31.75
C ALA A 152 -13.02 3.66 33.14
N ILE A 153 -11.71 3.71 33.25
CA ILE A 153 -11.00 3.96 34.51
C ILE A 153 -11.34 5.35 35.06
N ALA A 154 -11.28 6.39 34.22
CA ALA A 154 -11.58 7.76 34.64
C ALA A 154 -13.03 7.90 35.17
N ILE A 155 -14.00 7.24 34.56
CA ILE A 155 -15.39 7.21 35.04
C ILE A 155 -15.49 6.55 36.40
N LEU A 156 -14.71 5.48 36.69
CA LEU A 156 -14.70 4.79 37.99
C LEU A 156 -14.09 5.64 39.11
N PHE A 157 -13.05 6.43 38.76
CA PHE A 157 -12.32 7.25 39.76
C PHE A 157 -12.95 8.64 40.03
N LEU A 158 -13.98 9.02 39.30
CA LEU A 158 -14.68 10.31 39.45
C LEU A 158 -16.16 10.17 39.88
N PRO A 159 -16.51 9.34 40.90
CA PRO A 159 -17.90 9.05 41.21
C PRO A 159 -18.64 10.27 41.81
N THR A 160 -17.94 11.18 42.46
CA THR A 160 -18.51 12.38 43.12
C THR A 160 -18.70 13.58 42.20
N VAL A 161 -18.17 13.51 40.96
CA VAL A 161 -18.29 14.59 40.00
C VAL A 161 -19.63 14.52 39.26
N PRO A 162 -20.33 15.67 39.03
CA PRO A 162 -21.57 15.70 38.25
C PRO A 162 -21.42 14.98 36.91
N THR A 163 -22.44 14.21 36.52
CA THR A 163 -22.36 13.27 35.37
C THR A 163 -21.86 13.93 34.09
N GLY A 164 -22.34 15.12 33.73
CA GLY A 164 -21.91 15.81 32.52
C GLY A 164 -20.43 16.19 32.54
N LEU A 165 -19.97 16.77 33.64
CA LEU A 165 -18.56 17.14 33.83
C LEU A 165 -17.65 15.90 33.89
N ARG A 166 -18.10 14.84 34.56
CA ARG A 166 -17.38 13.55 34.62
C ARG A 166 -17.14 12.95 33.24
N ILE A 167 -18.18 12.91 32.39
CA ILE A 167 -18.07 12.40 31.03
C ILE A 167 -17.11 13.27 30.20
N PHE A 168 -17.22 14.61 30.33
CA PHE A 168 -16.35 15.52 29.62
C PHE A 168 -14.88 15.35 30.00
N LEU A 169 -14.56 15.30 31.29
CA LEU A 169 -13.20 15.12 31.80
C LEU A 169 -12.64 13.75 31.41
N ALA A 170 -13.44 12.69 31.56
CA ALA A 170 -13.02 11.33 31.22
C ALA A 170 -12.72 11.19 29.69
N ASN A 171 -13.57 11.78 28.83
CA ASN A 171 -13.30 11.80 27.38
C ASN A 171 -12.06 12.61 27.04
N GLY A 172 -11.89 13.80 27.64
CA GLY A 172 -10.72 14.64 27.39
C GLY A 172 -9.41 13.91 27.75
N LEU A 173 -9.38 13.29 28.93
CA LEU A 173 -8.22 12.50 29.39
C LEU A 173 -7.94 11.32 28.47
N ALA A 174 -8.98 10.57 28.10
CA ALA A 174 -8.86 9.41 27.20
C ALA A 174 -8.29 9.82 25.84
N ARG A 175 -8.83 10.90 25.22
CA ARG A 175 -8.38 11.38 23.92
C ARG A 175 -6.93 11.86 23.93
N VAL A 176 -6.53 12.62 24.94
CA VAL A 176 -5.14 13.10 25.04
C VAL A 176 -4.19 11.90 25.17
N THR A 177 -4.51 10.97 26.08
CA THR A 177 -3.69 9.79 26.34
C THR A 177 -3.58 8.89 25.11
N SER A 178 -4.71 8.58 24.46
CA SER A 178 -4.74 7.73 23.27
C SER A 178 -4.03 8.39 22.06
N SER A 179 -4.11 9.70 21.94
CA SER A 179 -3.41 10.45 20.87
C SER A 179 -1.89 10.40 21.05
N ILE A 180 -1.40 10.60 22.27
CA ILE A 180 0.03 10.48 22.60
C ILE A 180 0.51 9.05 22.36
N PHE A 181 -0.27 8.07 22.78
CA PHE A 181 0.05 6.66 22.56
C PHE A 181 0.10 6.33 21.06
N ASN A 182 -0.90 6.76 20.28
CA ASN A 182 -0.95 6.55 18.83
C ASN A 182 0.25 7.18 18.12
N TYR A 183 0.55 8.42 18.43
CA TYR A 183 1.72 9.12 17.87
C TYR A 183 3.03 8.38 18.18
N SER A 184 3.23 8.01 19.45
CA SER A 184 4.44 7.33 19.90
C SER A 184 4.60 5.95 19.26
N THR A 185 3.50 5.20 19.14
CA THR A 185 3.48 3.87 18.53
C THR A 185 3.73 3.96 17.02
N ASN A 186 3.08 4.88 16.34
CA ASN A 186 3.30 5.09 14.90
C ASN A 186 4.74 5.55 14.62
N LYS A 187 5.28 6.50 15.38
CA LYS A 187 6.67 6.94 15.24
C LYS A 187 7.64 5.75 15.39
N LYS A 188 7.43 4.87 16.37
CA LYS A 188 8.35 3.74 16.63
C LYS A 188 8.17 2.55 15.70
N LEU A 189 6.92 2.20 15.30
CA LEU A 189 6.63 0.96 14.59
C LEU A 189 6.39 1.15 13.09
N VAL A 190 5.86 2.30 12.69
CA VAL A 190 5.52 2.57 11.29
C VAL A 190 6.60 3.38 10.59
N PHE A 191 7.10 4.45 11.22
CA PHE A 191 8.03 5.42 10.61
C PHE A 191 9.49 5.23 11.04
N LYS A 192 9.85 4.12 11.68
CA LYS A 192 11.20 3.89 12.23
C LYS A 192 12.34 3.88 11.19
N ASN A 193 12.02 3.80 9.90
CA ASN A 193 13.01 3.73 8.82
C ASN A 193 13.28 5.08 8.13
N GLU A 194 12.63 6.18 8.53
CA GLU A 194 12.87 7.49 7.90
C GLU A 194 13.98 8.31 8.58
N ASP A 195 14.44 7.91 9.78
CA ASP A 195 15.49 8.62 10.53
C ASP A 195 16.90 7.97 10.40
N SER A 196 17.09 7.06 9.42
CA SER A 196 18.39 6.40 9.18
C SER A 196 18.92 6.66 7.76
N LEU A 197 18.80 7.90 7.30
CA LEU A 197 19.55 8.45 6.17
C LEU A 197 20.22 9.75 6.60
#